data_f70f6dcc55d1a43fd654fcd6a48f3eff
#
_entry.id   f70f6dcc55d1a43fd654fcd6a48f3eff
#
_cell.length_a   1.000
_cell.length_b   1.000
_cell.length_c   1.000
_cell.angle_alpha   90.00
_cell.angle_beta   90.00
_cell.angle_gamma   90.00
#
_symmetry.space_group_name_H-M   'P 1'
#
loop_
_entity.id
_entity.type
_entity.pdbx_description
1 polymer ?
#
loop_
_entity_poly.entity_id
_entity_poly.type
_entity_poly.pdbx_seq_one_letter_code
_entity_poly.pdbx_strand_id
1 'polypeptide(L)'
;MEGEFSNNWNNLNSDGQAGQFNQAGQNLQPGQFNQAGQNLQAGQISQPEQSGLYGTMGQAGYSQPVYTQPMQQEDYRKPMRKAYCRMEWKILVYAAIATVMQVLYSVGLPALFGDDIVNREWYVWGMMILPMYMIAFPLFLLIAGNKDRVQIMQHKMGVGKWLVAVLMCAGICGVGAVIGTLIDTVVSLLCNTSSGDTVTLQNLMLGSNPFFRILTVGILAPIVEEMIFRKTIIDRTVKYGEGVAIVTSGIMFGLFHGNFTQCFFAAGLGILFAYIYIRTGRIRYSISLHMAVNLTTSVVSVGIMQWAGFDQIMAMQDDPVALESMMMDILPKILVVYGWIGILCCLALAGVILIIVSLAKKKFYLVKPPKHVAKGGLTAAWINWGMLLFMLYIIFLFVSNYVNFNL
;
A
#
# COMPACT_ATOMS: atom_id res chain seq x y z
N MET A 1 -23.41 -18.05 -21.56
CA MET A 1 -22.10 -17.45 -21.17
C MET A 1 -21.90 -17.37 -19.64
N GLU A 2 -22.64 -18.14 -18.85
CA GLU A 2 -22.53 -18.12 -17.37
C GLU A 2 -21.62 -19.21 -16.78
N GLY A 3 -21.13 -20.14 -17.60
CA GLY A 3 -20.35 -21.28 -17.13
C GLY A 3 -18.83 -21.09 -17.04
N GLU A 4 -18.24 -20.18 -17.80
CA GLU A 4 -16.79 -20.08 -17.91
C GLU A 4 -16.11 -19.16 -16.86
N PHE A 5 -16.84 -18.21 -16.28
CA PHE A 5 -16.29 -17.31 -15.27
C PHE A 5 -16.09 -17.94 -13.89
N SER A 6 -16.85 -19.00 -13.59
CA SER A 6 -16.77 -19.69 -12.29
C SER A 6 -15.57 -20.65 -12.18
N ASN A 7 -15.13 -21.24 -13.29
CA ASN A 7 -14.13 -22.33 -13.27
C ASN A 7 -12.68 -21.84 -13.24
N ASN A 8 -12.42 -20.58 -13.58
CA ASN A 8 -11.05 -20.08 -13.69
C ASN A 8 -10.37 -19.73 -12.35
N TRP A 9 -11.14 -19.67 -11.26
CA TRP A 9 -10.58 -19.48 -9.91
C TRP A 9 -10.25 -20.80 -9.21
N ASN A 10 -10.87 -21.90 -9.64
CA ASN A 10 -10.70 -23.23 -9.03
C ASN A 10 -9.66 -24.11 -9.75
N ASN A 11 -9.27 -23.79 -11.00
CA ASN A 11 -8.42 -24.66 -11.84
C ASN A 11 -6.90 -24.40 -11.74
N LEU A 12 -6.40 -23.72 -10.72
CA LEU A 12 -4.95 -23.51 -10.52
C LEU A 12 -4.24 -24.63 -9.75
N ASN A 13 -4.94 -25.75 -9.48
CA ASN A 13 -4.38 -26.85 -8.71
C ASN A 13 -4.11 -28.14 -9.53
N SER A 14 -4.25 -28.15 -10.86
CA SER A 14 -4.17 -29.42 -11.61
C SER A 14 -2.95 -29.58 -12.54
N ASP A 15 -2.03 -28.65 -12.65
CA ASP A 15 -0.86 -28.80 -13.50
C ASP A 15 0.44 -28.93 -12.71
N GLY A 16 0.53 -30.04 -11.95
CA GLY A 16 1.77 -30.60 -11.45
C GLY A 16 2.16 -31.81 -12.30
N GLN A 17 2.77 -31.61 -13.45
CA GLN A 17 3.39 -32.70 -14.18
C GLN A 17 4.57 -33.27 -13.40
N ALA A 18 4.43 -34.54 -13.03
CA ALA A 18 5.48 -35.40 -12.56
C ALA A 18 6.50 -35.65 -13.71
N GLY A 19 7.68 -35.08 -13.57
CA GLY A 19 8.85 -35.46 -14.38
C GLY A 19 9.43 -36.76 -13.86
N GLN A 20 9.32 -37.83 -14.64
CA GLN A 20 10.04 -39.08 -14.45
C GLN A 20 11.55 -38.83 -14.50
N PHE A 21 12.26 -39.25 -13.48
CA PHE A 21 13.69 -39.53 -13.56
C PHE A 21 13.92 -40.99 -13.28
N ASN A 22 14.53 -41.61 -14.26
CA ASN A 22 14.93 -43.02 -14.34
C ASN A 22 15.97 -43.42 -13.30
N GLN A 23 15.82 -44.68 -12.90
CA GLN A 23 16.75 -45.48 -12.11
C GLN A 23 18.11 -45.63 -12.79
N ALA A 24 19.16 -45.51 -12.04
CA ALA A 24 20.38 -46.27 -12.20
C ALA A 24 21.03 -46.47 -10.83
N GLY A 25 21.07 -47.55 -10.36
CA GLY A 25 21.56 -48.57 -9.56
C GLY A 25 22.94 -48.37 -8.97
N GLN A 26 23.13 -48.81 -7.76
CA GLN A 26 24.01 -49.93 -7.41
C GLN A 26 24.21 -49.99 -5.86
N ASN A 27 24.01 -51.20 -5.40
CA ASN A 27 24.43 -51.85 -4.17
C ASN A 27 25.67 -51.31 -3.48
N LEU A 28 25.58 -51.19 -2.14
CA LEU A 28 26.64 -51.57 -1.24
C LEU A 28 26.04 -52.04 0.11
N GLN A 29 26.43 -53.24 0.55
CA GLN A 29 26.01 -53.95 1.75
C GLN A 29 26.72 -53.40 3.02
N PRO A 30 26.24 -53.81 4.23
CA PRO A 30 26.59 -53.17 5.50
C PRO A 30 27.84 -53.78 6.12
N GLY A 31 28.67 -52.95 6.72
CA GLY A 31 29.82 -53.35 7.55
C GLY A 31 29.68 -52.85 8.98
N GLN A 32 29.72 -53.79 9.88
CA GLN A 32 29.76 -53.72 11.34
C GLN A 32 30.81 -52.70 11.85
N PHE A 33 30.50 -52.03 12.96
CA PHE A 33 31.48 -51.87 14.06
C PHE A 33 30.79 -51.67 15.42
N ASN A 34 31.39 -52.38 16.40
CA ASN A 34 31.00 -52.68 17.74
C ASN A 34 30.97 -51.48 18.74
N GLN A 35 30.07 -51.69 19.72
CA GLN A 35 30.20 -51.62 21.17
C GLN A 35 31.28 -50.74 21.83
N ALA A 36 30.83 -49.81 22.65
CA ALA A 36 31.25 -49.48 24.02
C ALA A 36 30.42 -48.26 24.46
N GLY A 37 29.75 -48.18 25.55
CA GLY A 37 29.74 -48.72 26.86
C GLY A 37 28.78 -47.92 27.74
N GLN A 38 27.93 -48.65 28.44
CA GLN A 38 27.45 -48.45 29.80
C GLN A 38 26.80 -47.14 30.30
N ASN A 39 25.55 -47.33 30.71
CA ASN A 39 24.91 -46.81 31.94
C ASN A 39 24.69 -45.30 32.10
N LEU A 40 23.41 -44.91 31.98
CA LEU A 40 22.79 -44.06 33.01
C LEU A 40 21.28 -44.33 33.06
N GLN A 41 20.74 -44.33 34.25
CA GLN A 41 19.48 -44.79 34.76
C GLN A 41 18.22 -44.23 34.07
N ALA A 42 17.22 -45.13 34.04
CA ALA A 42 15.83 -44.86 33.69
C ALA A 42 15.19 -43.78 34.59
N GLY A 43 14.86 -42.64 34.00
CA GLY A 43 13.88 -41.72 34.51
C GLY A 43 12.62 -41.85 33.65
N GLN A 44 11.51 -42.25 34.28
CA GLN A 44 10.19 -42.37 33.65
C GLN A 44 9.78 -41.06 32.98
N ILE A 45 9.71 -41.04 31.65
CA ILE A 45 9.04 -40.00 30.90
C ILE A 45 7.66 -40.57 30.55
N SER A 46 6.65 -40.06 31.25
CA SER A 46 5.24 -40.21 30.89
C SER A 46 4.99 -39.70 29.46
N GLN A 47 4.47 -40.57 28.62
CA GLN A 47 4.01 -40.27 27.28
C GLN A 47 2.90 -39.18 27.33
N PRO A 48 2.95 -38.14 26.53
CA PRO A 48 1.77 -37.30 26.34
C PRO A 48 0.80 -38.06 25.42
N GLU A 49 -0.44 -38.16 25.85
CA GLU A 49 -1.57 -38.68 25.12
C GLU A 49 -1.66 -38.06 23.72
N GLN A 50 -1.68 -38.91 22.71
CA GLN A 50 -2.10 -38.58 21.35
C GLN A 50 -3.62 -38.34 21.37
N SER A 51 -4.05 -37.11 21.63
CA SER A 51 -5.40 -36.69 21.28
C SER A 51 -5.42 -36.31 19.80
N GLY A 52 -6.13 -37.11 19.02
CA GLY A 52 -6.21 -37.07 17.57
C GLY A 52 -6.61 -35.72 17.01
N LEU A 53 -5.87 -35.29 16.03
CA LEU A 53 -6.24 -34.25 15.10
C LEU A 53 -6.42 -34.85 13.70
N TYR A 54 -7.43 -35.72 13.56
CA TYR A 54 -8.00 -36.04 12.26
C TYR A 54 -9.14 -35.04 11.97
N GLY A 55 -8.79 -33.88 11.48
CA GLY A 55 -9.71 -32.99 10.78
C GLY A 55 -9.77 -33.40 9.32
N THR A 56 -10.96 -33.81 8.90
CA THR A 56 -11.40 -34.18 7.56
C THR A 56 -10.69 -33.41 6.44
N MET A 57 -10.09 -34.18 5.52
CA MET A 57 -9.67 -33.71 4.20
C MET A 57 -10.90 -33.25 3.41
N GLY A 58 -10.97 -31.96 3.15
CA GLY A 58 -11.92 -31.36 2.26
C GLY A 58 -11.45 -29.95 1.89
N GLN A 59 -10.91 -29.83 0.71
CA GLN A 59 -10.52 -28.65 -0.05
C GLN A 59 -9.02 -28.28 -0.03
N ALA A 60 -8.44 -28.59 -1.20
CA ALA A 60 -7.30 -27.97 -1.88
C ALA A 60 -6.16 -27.42 -1.01
N GLY A 61 -5.04 -28.13 -1.07
CA GLY A 61 -3.80 -27.84 -0.38
C GLY A 61 -3.26 -26.43 -0.52
N TYR A 62 -3.61 -25.59 0.41
CA TYR A 62 -2.83 -24.41 0.76
C TYR A 62 -1.93 -24.84 1.92
N SER A 63 -0.65 -25.11 1.61
CA SER A 63 0.37 -25.19 2.63
C SER A 63 0.30 -23.89 3.44
N GLN A 64 -0.04 -24.00 4.71
CA GLN A 64 -0.03 -22.86 5.63
C GLN A 64 1.32 -22.14 5.50
N PRO A 65 1.35 -20.82 5.54
CA PRO A 65 2.63 -20.14 5.69
C PRO A 65 3.31 -20.74 6.92
N VAL A 66 4.51 -21.28 6.71
CA VAL A 66 5.30 -21.88 7.79
C VAL A 66 5.68 -20.75 8.75
N TYR A 67 4.80 -20.46 9.68
CA TYR A 67 5.18 -19.76 10.91
C TYR A 67 5.97 -20.77 11.73
N THR A 68 7.24 -20.93 11.40
CA THR A 68 8.14 -21.83 12.09
C THR A 68 8.26 -21.39 13.54
N GLN A 69 7.65 -22.11 14.36
CA GLN A 69 7.64 -22.37 15.80
C GLN A 69 6.31 -21.99 16.50
N PRO A 70 5.67 -22.94 17.20
CA PRO A 70 4.65 -22.62 18.17
C PRO A 70 5.34 -21.87 19.30
N MET A 71 5.12 -20.56 19.38
CA MET A 71 5.50 -19.81 20.58
C MET A 71 4.64 -20.34 21.73
N GLN A 72 5.28 -20.75 22.83
CA GLN A 72 4.63 -21.11 24.07
C GLN A 72 3.59 -20.06 24.49
N GLN A 73 2.62 -20.44 25.30
CA GLN A 73 1.41 -19.70 25.69
C GLN A 73 1.67 -18.32 26.38
N GLU A 74 2.77 -17.65 26.03
CA GLU A 74 3.12 -16.33 26.52
C GLU A 74 2.20 -15.24 25.94
N ASP A 75 1.99 -14.20 26.72
CA ASP A 75 1.16 -13.05 26.38
C ASP A 75 1.65 -12.34 25.08
N TYR A 76 1.14 -12.77 23.93
CA TYR A 76 1.46 -12.25 22.61
C TYR A 76 1.20 -10.75 22.44
N ARG A 77 0.44 -10.14 23.32
CA ARG A 77 0.12 -8.71 23.24
C ARG A 77 1.36 -7.85 23.42
N LYS A 78 2.26 -8.20 24.33
CA LYS A 78 3.48 -7.42 24.60
C LYS A 78 4.45 -7.44 23.42
N PRO A 79 4.88 -8.60 22.85
CA PRO A 79 5.75 -8.61 21.68
C PRO A 79 5.09 -8.00 20.45
N MET A 80 3.79 -8.20 20.24
CA MET A 80 3.02 -7.60 19.17
C MET A 80 2.99 -6.07 19.29
N ARG A 81 2.60 -5.54 20.45
CA ARG A 81 2.59 -4.10 20.74
C ARG A 81 3.98 -3.48 20.52
N LYS A 82 5.04 -4.15 20.97
CA LYS A 82 6.42 -3.70 20.75
C LYS A 82 6.81 -3.69 19.27
N ALA A 83 6.34 -4.67 18.49
CA ALA A 83 6.61 -4.74 17.05
C ALA A 83 5.94 -3.60 16.30
N TYR A 84 4.64 -3.35 16.54
CA TYR A 84 3.90 -2.24 15.93
C TYR A 84 4.51 -0.89 16.33
N CYS A 85 4.69 -0.64 17.62
CA CYS A 85 5.31 0.58 18.14
C CYS A 85 6.66 0.87 17.47
N ARG A 86 7.52 -0.15 17.28
CA ARG A 86 8.81 0.02 16.58
C ARG A 86 8.65 0.39 15.11
N MET A 87 7.61 -0.12 14.43
CA MET A 87 7.38 0.21 13.01
C MET A 87 6.87 1.64 12.86
N GLU A 88 5.94 2.03 13.69
CA GLU A 88 5.37 3.38 13.74
C GLU A 88 6.44 4.43 14.04
N TRP A 89 7.32 4.17 15.01
CA TRP A 89 8.50 5.01 15.27
C TRP A 89 9.42 5.18 14.06
N LYS A 90 9.66 4.10 13.31
CA LYS A 90 10.51 4.17 12.12
C LYS A 90 9.88 5.04 11.02
N ILE A 91 8.57 4.97 10.87
CA ILE A 91 7.85 5.83 9.92
C ILE A 91 7.89 7.29 10.36
N LEU A 92 7.75 7.57 11.66
CA LEU A 92 7.91 8.92 12.21
C LEU A 92 9.32 9.46 11.98
N VAL A 93 10.34 8.64 12.19
CA VAL A 93 11.74 9.03 11.91
C VAL A 93 11.92 9.32 10.40
N TYR A 94 11.33 8.49 9.52
CA TYR A 94 11.33 8.77 8.08
C TYR A 94 10.68 10.13 7.78
N ALA A 95 9.49 10.38 8.32
CA ALA A 95 8.78 11.64 8.14
C ALA A 95 9.58 12.83 8.67
N ALA A 96 10.16 12.71 9.88
CA ALA A 96 10.99 13.76 10.47
C ALA A 96 12.24 14.09 9.63
N ILE A 97 12.95 13.06 9.15
CA ILE A 97 14.11 13.26 8.26
C ILE A 97 13.66 13.95 6.97
N ALA A 98 12.57 13.48 6.34
CA ALA A 98 12.05 14.07 5.12
C ALA A 98 11.70 15.56 5.33
N THR A 99 10.97 15.88 6.41
CA THR A 99 10.57 17.26 6.73
C THR A 99 11.78 18.15 7.00
N VAL A 100 12.75 17.70 7.82
CA VAL A 100 13.99 18.49 8.09
C VAL A 100 14.74 18.74 6.80
N MET A 101 14.88 17.73 5.94
CA MET A 101 15.57 17.88 4.66
C MET A 101 14.80 18.77 3.68
N GLN A 102 13.46 18.77 3.71
CA GLN A 102 12.64 19.71 2.92
C GLN A 102 12.82 21.14 3.39
N VAL A 103 12.86 21.39 4.70
CA VAL A 103 13.14 22.74 5.25
C VAL A 103 14.56 23.19 4.87
N LEU A 104 15.57 22.32 5.02
CA LEU A 104 16.93 22.65 4.60
C LEU A 104 17.02 22.92 3.10
N TYR A 105 16.28 22.21 2.28
CA TYR A 105 16.21 22.43 0.84
C TYR A 105 15.52 23.79 0.53
N SER A 106 14.38 24.08 1.15
CA SER A 106 13.58 25.28 0.88
C SER A 106 14.26 26.57 1.33
N VAL A 107 15.09 26.53 2.35
CA VAL A 107 15.85 27.69 2.84
C VAL A 107 17.27 27.74 2.23
N GLY A 108 17.94 26.61 2.16
CA GLY A 108 19.35 26.54 1.77
C GLY A 108 19.59 26.82 0.30
N LEU A 109 18.77 26.28 -0.61
CA LEU A 109 19.00 26.49 -2.03
C LEU A 109 18.73 27.94 -2.49
N PRO A 110 17.64 28.61 -2.08
CA PRO A 110 17.47 30.03 -2.38
C PRO A 110 18.58 30.90 -1.79
N ALA A 111 19.06 30.60 -0.59
CA ALA A 111 20.19 31.34 0.01
C ALA A 111 21.50 31.19 -0.79
N LEU A 112 21.70 30.07 -1.49
CA LEU A 112 22.91 29.83 -2.30
C LEU A 112 22.80 30.31 -3.74
N PHE A 113 21.61 30.22 -4.35
CA PHE A 113 21.40 30.44 -5.79
C PHE A 113 20.46 31.62 -6.12
N GLY A 114 19.92 32.29 -5.09
CA GLY A 114 18.94 33.37 -5.23
C GLY A 114 17.48 32.87 -5.26
N ASP A 115 16.55 33.77 -4.91
CA ASP A 115 15.13 33.45 -4.75
C ASP A 115 14.42 33.11 -6.07
N ASP A 116 14.98 33.50 -7.22
CA ASP A 116 14.41 33.20 -8.54
C ASP A 116 14.25 31.72 -8.84
N ILE A 117 15.01 30.86 -8.13
CA ILE A 117 14.94 29.41 -8.35
C ILE A 117 13.65 28.79 -7.84
N VAL A 118 12.95 29.42 -6.87
CA VAL A 118 11.74 28.83 -6.24
C VAL A 118 10.61 28.61 -7.24
N ASN A 119 10.59 29.41 -8.31
CA ASN A 119 9.62 29.31 -9.41
C ASN A 119 10.06 28.32 -10.51
N ARG A 120 11.24 27.73 -10.39
CA ARG A 120 11.72 26.75 -11.37
C ARG A 120 11.11 25.39 -11.11
N GLU A 121 10.61 24.74 -12.14
CA GLU A 121 9.97 23.42 -12.06
C GLU A 121 10.89 22.36 -11.41
N TRP A 122 12.17 22.34 -11.77
CA TRP A 122 13.14 21.42 -11.17
C TRP A 122 13.32 21.63 -9.65
N TYR A 123 13.16 22.87 -9.18
CA TYR A 123 13.26 23.16 -7.74
C TYR A 123 12.06 22.58 -6.99
N VAL A 124 10.85 22.80 -7.50
CA VAL A 124 9.61 22.33 -6.88
C VAL A 124 9.59 20.79 -6.81
N TRP A 125 9.92 20.13 -7.92
CA TRP A 125 10.00 18.65 -7.93
C TRP A 125 11.20 18.11 -7.17
N GLY A 126 12.31 18.83 -7.18
CA GLY A 126 13.51 18.52 -6.42
C GLY A 126 13.27 18.51 -4.91
N MET A 127 12.36 19.37 -4.40
CA MET A 127 11.92 19.38 -2.99
C MET A 127 11.23 18.07 -2.56
N MET A 128 10.59 17.38 -3.49
CA MET A 128 10.02 16.04 -3.22
C MET A 128 11.08 14.94 -3.42
N ILE A 129 11.80 14.96 -4.53
CA ILE A 129 12.70 13.89 -4.95
C ILE A 129 13.89 13.75 -3.98
N LEU A 130 14.61 14.84 -3.74
CA LEU A 130 15.85 14.78 -2.98
C LEU A 130 15.62 14.47 -1.49
N PRO A 131 14.78 15.22 -0.74
CA PRO A 131 14.55 14.95 0.68
C PRO A 131 13.90 13.59 0.94
N MET A 132 12.82 13.27 0.24
CA MET A 132 11.99 12.11 0.54
C MET A 132 12.58 10.81 -0.02
N TYR A 133 12.98 10.81 -1.30
CA TYR A 133 13.34 9.57 -1.98
C TYR A 133 14.84 9.31 -2.00
N MET A 134 15.68 10.35 -2.13
CA MET A 134 17.14 10.18 -2.22
C MET A 134 17.82 10.19 -0.85
N ILE A 135 17.28 10.87 0.17
CA ILE A 135 17.89 10.99 1.50
C ILE A 135 17.10 10.20 2.54
N ALA A 136 15.85 10.58 2.81
CA ALA A 136 15.08 9.99 3.90
C ALA A 136 14.81 8.50 3.68
N PHE A 137 14.49 8.07 2.46
CA PHE A 137 14.18 6.68 2.18
C PHE A 137 15.37 5.71 2.33
N PRO A 138 16.56 5.97 1.79
CA PRO A 138 17.74 5.13 2.07
C PRO A 138 18.08 5.07 3.57
N LEU A 139 18.02 6.18 4.30
CA LEU A 139 18.21 6.21 5.74
C LEU A 139 17.14 5.39 6.47
N PHE A 140 15.89 5.49 6.05
CA PHE A 140 14.82 4.65 6.58
C PHE A 140 15.10 3.15 6.38
N LEU A 141 15.59 2.73 5.21
CA LEU A 141 15.95 1.33 4.96
C LEU A 141 17.07 0.84 5.89
N LEU A 142 18.06 1.67 6.15
CA LEU A 142 19.13 1.38 7.11
C LEU A 142 18.57 1.21 8.53
N ILE A 143 17.72 2.14 8.98
CA ILE A 143 17.07 2.11 10.30
C ILE A 143 16.09 0.93 10.41
N ALA A 144 15.36 0.63 9.34
CA ALA A 144 14.44 -0.49 9.28
C ALA A 144 15.17 -1.82 9.47
N GLY A 145 16.36 -1.97 8.88
CA GLY A 145 17.17 -3.18 8.99
C GLY A 145 16.46 -4.44 8.51
N ASN A 146 17.00 -5.62 8.84
CA ASN A 146 16.44 -6.92 8.44
C ASN A 146 15.87 -7.75 9.59
N LYS A 147 15.97 -7.27 10.83
CA LYS A 147 15.50 -8.01 12.02
C LYS A 147 13.97 -8.19 12.00
N ASP A 148 13.54 -9.32 12.56
CA ASP A 148 12.12 -9.66 12.80
C ASP A 148 11.26 -9.83 11.52
N ARG A 149 11.86 -9.89 10.33
CA ARG A 149 11.13 -10.14 9.08
C ARG A 149 10.68 -11.60 8.99
N VAL A 150 9.44 -11.78 8.57
CA VAL A 150 8.90 -13.09 8.17
C VAL A 150 9.01 -13.19 6.65
N GLN A 151 9.51 -14.30 6.18
CA GLN A 151 9.54 -14.57 4.75
C GLN A 151 8.17 -15.09 4.32
N ILE A 152 7.46 -14.30 3.53
CA ILE A 152 6.16 -14.67 2.97
C ILE A 152 6.39 -15.55 1.74
N MET A 153 5.67 -16.67 1.66
CA MET A 153 5.77 -17.60 0.53
C MET A 153 5.40 -16.92 -0.79
N GLN A 154 6.20 -17.16 -1.83
CA GLN A 154 6.05 -16.49 -3.10
C GLN A 154 5.18 -17.27 -4.08
N HIS A 155 4.12 -16.64 -4.57
CA HIS A 155 3.23 -17.16 -5.61
C HIS A 155 3.14 -16.21 -6.81
N LYS A 156 2.97 -16.78 -8.00
CA LYS A 156 2.73 -15.98 -9.22
C LYS A 156 1.25 -15.55 -9.25
N MET A 157 1.00 -14.30 -9.64
CA MET A 157 -0.32 -13.79 -9.97
C MET A 157 -0.44 -13.73 -11.51
N GLY A 158 -1.43 -14.42 -12.06
CA GLY A 158 -1.70 -14.38 -13.51
C GLY A 158 -2.24 -13.01 -13.95
N VAL A 159 -2.07 -12.70 -15.24
CA VAL A 159 -2.47 -11.41 -15.83
C VAL A 159 -3.97 -11.12 -15.61
N GLY A 160 -4.85 -12.11 -15.79
CA GLY A 160 -6.29 -11.95 -15.56
C GLY A 160 -6.62 -11.52 -14.13
N LYS A 161 -5.94 -12.09 -13.11
CA LYS A 161 -6.12 -11.67 -11.71
C LYS A 161 -5.58 -10.25 -11.48
N TRP A 162 -4.50 -9.90 -12.14
CA TRP A 162 -3.94 -8.55 -12.07
C TRP A 162 -4.90 -7.52 -12.67
N LEU A 163 -5.50 -7.79 -13.85
CA LEU A 163 -6.51 -6.93 -14.48
C LEU A 163 -7.76 -6.76 -13.60
N VAL A 164 -8.23 -7.85 -12.98
CA VAL A 164 -9.32 -7.77 -11.99
C VAL A 164 -8.93 -6.88 -10.81
N ALA A 165 -7.69 -6.96 -10.32
CA ALA A 165 -7.21 -6.09 -9.26
C ALA A 165 -7.13 -4.62 -9.71
N VAL A 166 -6.74 -4.32 -10.95
CA VAL A 166 -6.79 -2.94 -11.51
C VAL A 166 -8.22 -2.40 -11.50
N LEU A 167 -9.21 -3.19 -11.92
CA LEU A 167 -10.62 -2.76 -11.86
C LEU A 167 -11.08 -2.54 -10.41
N MET A 168 -10.69 -3.40 -9.47
CA MET A 168 -10.98 -3.19 -8.06
C MET A 168 -10.32 -1.88 -7.53
N CYS A 169 -9.09 -1.58 -7.96
CA CYS A 169 -8.44 -0.30 -7.64
C CYS A 169 -9.27 0.88 -8.15
N ALA A 170 -9.78 0.83 -9.39
CA ALA A 170 -10.64 1.90 -9.91
C ALA A 170 -11.91 2.10 -9.06
N GLY A 171 -12.54 0.99 -8.62
CA GLY A 171 -13.70 1.05 -7.71
C GLY A 171 -13.38 1.70 -6.37
N ILE A 172 -12.23 1.33 -5.76
CA ILE A 172 -11.77 1.90 -4.50
C ILE A 172 -11.45 3.39 -4.67
N CYS A 173 -10.76 3.76 -5.75
CA CYS A 173 -10.46 5.15 -6.06
C CYS A 173 -11.73 5.99 -6.22
N GLY A 174 -12.72 5.50 -6.99
CA GLY A 174 -13.98 6.23 -7.21
C GLY A 174 -14.75 6.47 -5.91
N VAL A 175 -15.00 5.41 -5.13
CA VAL A 175 -15.72 5.54 -3.84
C VAL A 175 -14.93 6.37 -2.84
N GLY A 176 -13.64 6.10 -2.70
CA GLY A 176 -12.80 6.80 -1.73
C GLY A 176 -12.61 8.29 -2.07
N ALA A 177 -12.51 8.65 -3.36
CA ALA A 177 -12.45 10.03 -3.81
C ALA A 177 -13.74 10.78 -3.48
N VAL A 178 -14.92 10.19 -3.74
CA VAL A 178 -16.21 10.79 -3.37
C VAL A 178 -16.30 11.05 -1.86
N ILE A 179 -15.96 10.05 -1.05
CA ILE A 179 -15.97 10.20 0.43
C ILE A 179 -14.99 11.30 0.86
N GLY A 180 -13.76 11.26 0.35
CA GLY A 180 -12.73 12.20 0.70
C GLY A 180 -13.10 13.63 0.34
N THR A 181 -13.60 13.85 -0.89
CA THR A 181 -14.03 15.19 -1.36
C THR A 181 -15.23 15.71 -0.55
N LEU A 182 -16.20 14.86 -0.23
CA LEU A 182 -17.33 15.28 0.60
C LEU A 182 -16.89 15.74 1.99
N ILE A 183 -15.99 14.99 2.64
CA ILE A 183 -15.46 15.35 3.96
C ILE A 183 -14.61 16.62 3.86
N ASP A 184 -13.73 16.71 2.86
CA ASP A 184 -12.91 17.91 2.62
C ASP A 184 -13.78 19.16 2.42
N THR A 185 -14.84 19.06 1.63
CA THR A 185 -15.81 20.13 1.41
C THR A 185 -16.50 20.56 2.71
N VAL A 186 -16.98 19.60 3.50
CA VAL A 186 -17.64 19.92 4.80
C VAL A 186 -16.66 20.59 5.74
N VAL A 187 -15.44 20.09 5.86
CA VAL A 187 -14.42 20.70 6.74
C VAL A 187 -14.05 22.09 6.23
N SER A 188 -13.86 22.28 4.93
CA SER A 188 -13.57 23.59 4.34
C SER A 188 -14.67 24.61 4.61
N LEU A 189 -15.94 24.21 4.51
CA LEU A 189 -17.07 25.07 4.85
C LEU A 189 -17.11 25.43 6.36
N LEU A 190 -16.83 24.47 7.23
CA LEU A 190 -16.80 24.69 8.67
C LEU A 190 -15.64 25.60 9.12
N CYS A 191 -14.50 25.47 8.47
CA CYS A 191 -13.30 26.26 8.74
C CYS A 191 -13.30 27.62 7.97
N ASN A 192 -14.28 27.86 7.08
CA ASN A 192 -14.35 29.00 6.17
C ASN A 192 -13.05 29.21 5.38
N THR A 193 -12.48 28.12 4.89
CA THR A 193 -11.24 28.10 4.11
C THR A 193 -11.26 26.96 3.09
N SER A 194 -10.36 27.01 2.10
CA SER A 194 -10.11 25.88 1.21
C SER A 194 -8.89 25.11 1.66
N SER A 195 -8.86 23.80 1.42
CA SER A 195 -7.69 22.96 1.68
C SER A 195 -6.50 23.45 0.84
N GLY A 196 -5.50 24.02 1.51
CA GLY A 196 -4.32 24.60 0.87
C GLY A 196 -3.50 23.58 0.07
N ASP A 197 -3.25 22.40 0.64
CA ASP A 197 -2.46 21.36 -0.02
C ASP A 197 -3.15 20.81 -1.28
N THR A 198 -4.48 20.70 -1.27
CA THR A 198 -5.23 20.20 -2.44
C THR A 198 -5.13 21.16 -3.61
N VAL A 199 -5.29 22.46 -3.39
CA VAL A 199 -5.16 23.49 -4.43
C VAL A 199 -3.72 23.58 -4.94
N THR A 200 -2.75 23.58 -4.04
CA THR A 200 -1.32 23.62 -4.40
C THR A 200 -0.92 22.40 -5.22
N LEU A 201 -1.33 21.20 -4.81
CA LEU A 201 -1.04 19.96 -5.54
C LEU A 201 -1.69 19.95 -6.93
N GLN A 202 -2.94 20.40 -7.06
CA GLN A 202 -3.63 20.50 -8.34
C GLN A 202 -2.90 21.46 -9.29
N ASN A 203 -2.55 22.66 -8.82
CA ASN A 203 -1.81 23.64 -9.62
C ASN A 203 -0.45 23.12 -10.05
N LEU A 204 0.27 22.46 -9.14
CA LEU A 204 1.55 21.81 -9.46
C LEU A 204 1.36 20.72 -10.52
N MET A 205 0.33 19.88 -10.40
CA MET A 205 0.09 18.80 -11.36
C MET A 205 -0.27 19.36 -12.75
N LEU A 206 -1.16 20.36 -12.81
CA LEU A 206 -1.60 20.97 -14.07
C LEU A 206 -0.49 21.81 -14.75
N GLY A 207 0.34 22.50 -13.96
CA GLY A 207 1.42 23.36 -14.51
C GLY A 207 2.69 22.62 -14.88
N SER A 208 2.85 21.33 -14.53
CA SER A 208 4.14 20.66 -14.61
C SER A 208 4.34 19.82 -15.87
N ASN A 209 5.63 19.66 -16.24
CA ASN A 209 6.07 18.77 -17.31
C ASN A 209 5.73 17.30 -16.97
N PRO A 210 5.17 16.53 -17.91
CA PRO A 210 4.85 15.11 -17.72
C PRO A 210 6.01 14.26 -17.22
N PHE A 211 7.25 14.60 -17.59
CA PHE A 211 8.45 13.87 -17.14
C PHE A 211 8.56 13.81 -15.61
N PHE A 212 8.41 14.95 -14.93
CA PHE A 212 8.50 14.98 -13.47
C PHE A 212 7.35 14.24 -12.80
N ARG A 213 6.13 14.32 -13.34
CA ARG A 213 4.97 13.57 -12.85
C ARG A 213 5.16 12.07 -13.00
N ILE A 214 5.62 11.62 -14.18
CA ILE A 214 5.89 10.20 -14.42
C ILE A 214 6.97 9.70 -13.45
N LEU A 215 8.09 10.44 -13.35
CA LEU A 215 9.21 10.02 -12.51
C LEU A 215 8.81 9.99 -11.03
N THR A 216 8.25 11.08 -10.52
CA THR A 216 8.02 11.26 -9.08
C THR A 216 6.77 10.51 -8.63
N VAL A 217 5.61 10.82 -9.21
CA VAL A 217 4.32 10.29 -8.76
C VAL A 217 4.05 8.92 -9.38
N GLY A 218 4.42 8.72 -10.65
CA GLY A 218 4.15 7.47 -11.36
C GLY A 218 5.08 6.32 -10.97
N ILE A 219 6.35 6.60 -10.62
CA ILE A 219 7.38 5.56 -10.42
C ILE A 219 7.96 5.59 -9.01
N LEU A 220 8.58 6.71 -8.58
CA LEU A 220 9.31 6.76 -7.31
C LEU A 220 8.40 6.60 -6.11
N ALA A 221 7.29 7.34 -6.05
CA ALA A 221 6.33 7.25 -4.96
C ALA A 221 5.81 5.83 -4.76
N PRO A 222 5.25 5.12 -5.77
CA PRO A 222 4.80 3.74 -5.62
C PRO A 222 5.87 2.78 -5.11
N ILE A 223 7.12 2.90 -5.58
CA ILE A 223 8.20 2.02 -5.13
C ILE A 223 8.50 2.26 -3.65
N VAL A 224 8.72 3.52 -3.27
CA VAL A 224 9.09 3.89 -1.89
C VAL A 224 7.97 3.55 -0.91
N GLU A 225 6.74 3.91 -1.24
CA GLU A 225 5.59 3.69 -0.39
C GLU A 225 5.28 2.20 -0.19
N GLU A 226 5.34 1.39 -1.26
CA GLU A 226 5.17 -0.05 -1.13
C GLU A 226 6.30 -0.68 -0.30
N MET A 227 7.53 -0.20 -0.43
CA MET A 227 8.66 -0.66 0.40
C MET A 227 8.45 -0.29 1.88
N ILE A 228 7.93 0.88 2.19
CA ILE A 228 7.64 1.31 3.56
C ILE A 228 6.45 0.52 4.13
N PHE A 229 5.29 0.59 3.49
CA PHE A 229 4.04 0.12 4.06
C PHE A 229 3.83 -1.40 3.89
N ARG A 230 4.32 -2.03 2.80
CA ARG A 230 4.17 -3.47 2.60
C ARG A 230 5.42 -4.21 3.04
N LYS A 231 6.57 -3.90 2.46
CA LYS A 231 7.79 -4.66 2.76
C LYS A 231 8.26 -4.49 4.21
N THR A 232 8.16 -3.27 4.75
CA THR A 232 8.67 -3.02 6.10
C THR A 232 7.66 -3.37 7.19
N ILE A 233 6.40 -2.92 7.07
CA ILE A 233 5.39 -3.19 8.10
C ILE A 233 4.95 -4.65 8.06
N ILE A 234 4.46 -5.14 6.91
CA ILE A 234 3.81 -6.44 6.82
C ILE A 234 4.78 -7.57 7.10
N ASP A 235 6.01 -7.55 6.57
CA ASP A 235 7.00 -8.60 6.85
C ASP A 235 7.27 -8.80 8.35
N ARG A 236 6.99 -7.80 9.19
CA ARG A 236 7.25 -7.85 10.63
C ARG A 236 6.01 -8.07 11.47
N THR A 237 4.83 -7.80 10.91
CA THR A 237 3.57 -7.80 11.68
C THR A 237 2.62 -8.91 11.28
N VAL A 238 2.74 -9.48 10.07
CA VAL A 238 1.86 -10.54 9.55
C VAL A 238 1.80 -11.77 10.47
N LYS A 239 2.88 -12.09 11.17
CA LYS A 239 2.92 -13.18 12.16
C LYS A 239 1.97 -12.99 13.34
N TYR A 240 1.51 -11.78 13.58
CA TYR A 240 0.53 -11.47 14.64
C TYR A 240 -0.92 -11.46 14.12
N GLY A 241 -1.13 -11.79 12.84
CA GLY A 241 -2.44 -11.91 12.21
C GLY A 241 -2.54 -11.08 10.94
N GLU A 242 -2.94 -11.75 9.86
CA GLU A 242 -3.04 -11.12 8.53
C GLU A 242 -3.99 -9.94 8.52
N GLY A 243 -5.19 -10.09 9.12
CA GLY A 243 -6.20 -9.04 9.14
C GLY A 243 -5.72 -7.77 9.83
N VAL A 244 -5.05 -7.89 10.99
CA VAL A 244 -4.52 -6.73 11.72
C VAL A 244 -3.40 -6.08 10.90
N ALA A 245 -2.49 -6.86 10.31
CA ALA A 245 -1.41 -6.34 9.50
C ALA A 245 -1.92 -5.60 8.25
N ILE A 246 -2.92 -6.17 7.55
CA ILE A 246 -3.55 -5.56 6.36
C ILE A 246 -4.22 -4.23 6.72
N VAL A 247 -5.09 -4.25 7.75
CA VAL A 247 -5.87 -3.05 8.13
C VAL A 247 -4.95 -1.95 8.64
N THR A 248 -3.99 -2.29 9.51
CA THR A 248 -3.06 -1.29 10.05
C THR A 248 -2.19 -0.69 8.94
N SER A 249 -1.57 -1.52 8.08
CA SER A 249 -0.77 -1.03 6.96
C SER A 249 -1.58 -0.16 5.99
N GLY A 250 -2.82 -0.58 5.68
CA GLY A 250 -3.68 0.16 4.75
C GLY A 250 -4.16 1.50 5.32
N ILE A 251 -4.62 1.53 6.57
CA ILE A 251 -5.09 2.79 7.19
C ILE A 251 -3.92 3.74 7.41
N MET A 252 -2.78 3.26 7.91
CA MET A 252 -1.59 4.11 8.06
C MET A 252 -1.15 4.71 6.72
N PHE A 253 -1.23 3.93 5.63
CA PHE A 253 -0.92 4.41 4.29
C PHE A 253 -1.86 5.55 3.86
N GLY A 254 -3.17 5.40 4.06
CA GLY A 254 -4.14 6.45 3.76
C GLY A 254 -3.93 7.72 4.59
N LEU A 255 -3.75 7.56 5.90
CA LEU A 255 -3.53 8.67 6.83
C LEU A 255 -2.23 9.43 6.53
N PHE A 256 -1.19 8.73 6.06
CA PHE A 256 0.11 9.33 5.76
C PHE A 256 0.07 10.35 4.61
N HIS A 257 -0.99 10.36 3.79
CA HIS A 257 -1.20 11.39 2.77
C HIS A 257 -1.56 12.76 3.33
N GLY A 258 -1.99 12.85 4.60
CA GLY A 258 -2.18 14.09 5.33
C GLY A 258 -3.40 14.93 4.90
N ASN A 259 -4.21 14.50 3.93
CA ASN A 259 -5.38 15.23 3.45
C ASN A 259 -6.59 14.30 3.25
N PHE A 260 -7.81 14.84 3.33
CA PHE A 260 -9.04 14.05 3.23
C PHE A 260 -9.30 13.54 1.83
N THR A 261 -8.96 14.31 0.79
CA THR A 261 -9.21 13.93 -0.62
C THR A 261 -8.49 12.64 -1.01
N GLN A 262 -7.33 12.37 -0.42
CA GLN A 262 -6.52 11.17 -0.69
C GLN A 262 -6.68 10.06 0.35
N CYS A 263 -6.93 10.40 1.61
CA CYS A 263 -6.92 9.49 2.75
C CYS A 263 -7.76 8.22 2.51
N PHE A 264 -9.00 8.37 2.05
CA PHE A 264 -9.94 7.25 1.97
C PHE A 264 -9.63 6.29 0.82
N PHE A 265 -9.35 6.79 -0.38
CA PHE A 265 -8.99 5.90 -1.47
C PHE A 265 -7.62 5.26 -1.25
N ALA A 266 -6.66 6.01 -0.71
CA ALA A 266 -5.35 5.47 -0.40
C ALA A 266 -5.42 4.38 0.69
N ALA A 267 -6.24 4.57 1.75
CA ALA A 267 -6.46 3.53 2.75
C ALA A 267 -7.07 2.27 2.14
N GLY A 268 -8.08 2.41 1.29
CA GLY A 268 -8.71 1.29 0.59
C GLY A 268 -7.75 0.56 -0.36
N LEU A 269 -6.98 1.29 -1.17
CA LEU A 269 -5.91 0.73 -2.00
C LEU A 269 -4.85 0.05 -1.14
N GLY A 270 -4.49 0.69 -0.03
CA GLY A 270 -3.54 0.17 0.93
C GLY A 270 -3.93 -1.19 1.49
N ILE A 271 -5.21 -1.38 1.82
CA ILE A 271 -5.77 -2.66 2.26
C ILE A 271 -5.68 -3.71 1.13
N LEU A 272 -6.07 -3.36 -0.10
CA LEU A 272 -6.01 -4.26 -1.24
C LEU A 272 -4.56 -4.66 -1.58
N PHE A 273 -3.64 -3.71 -1.61
CA PHE A 273 -2.22 -3.98 -1.89
C PHE A 273 -1.58 -4.84 -0.81
N ALA A 274 -1.91 -4.58 0.46
CA ALA A 274 -1.46 -5.40 1.58
C ALA A 274 -1.97 -6.85 1.47
N TYR A 275 -3.25 -7.03 1.12
CA TYR A 275 -3.83 -8.34 0.86
C TYR A 275 -3.10 -9.06 -0.29
N ILE A 276 -2.92 -8.40 -1.44
CA ILE A 276 -2.22 -8.97 -2.60
C ILE A 276 -0.77 -9.32 -2.24
N TYR A 277 -0.08 -8.45 -1.49
CA TYR A 277 1.27 -8.72 -1.05
C TYR A 277 1.36 -9.97 -0.16
N ILE A 278 0.47 -10.11 0.81
CA ILE A 278 0.43 -11.31 1.69
C ILE A 278 0.10 -12.58 0.87
N ARG A 279 -0.84 -12.51 -0.09
CA ARG A 279 -1.21 -13.67 -0.93
C ARG A 279 -0.13 -14.07 -1.92
N THR A 280 0.70 -13.13 -2.37
CA THR A 280 1.70 -13.41 -3.41
C THR A 280 3.14 -13.46 -2.91
N GLY A 281 3.45 -12.88 -1.75
CA GLY A 281 4.81 -12.69 -1.25
C GLY A 281 5.71 -11.84 -2.17
N ARG A 282 5.13 -11.23 -3.21
CA ARG A 282 5.87 -10.51 -4.27
C ARG A 282 5.42 -9.06 -4.34
N ILE A 283 6.22 -8.18 -3.80
CA ILE A 283 5.95 -6.74 -3.76
C ILE A 283 5.74 -6.11 -5.15
N ARG A 284 6.34 -6.70 -6.19
CA ARG A 284 6.19 -6.19 -7.57
C ARG A 284 4.74 -6.08 -8.04
N TYR A 285 3.82 -6.90 -7.52
CA TYR A 285 2.42 -6.83 -7.91
C TYR A 285 1.71 -5.64 -7.29
N SER A 286 1.96 -5.35 -6.02
CA SER A 286 1.43 -4.13 -5.41
C SER A 286 2.05 -2.87 -5.99
N ILE A 287 3.37 -2.86 -6.23
CA ILE A 287 4.05 -1.75 -6.93
C ILE A 287 3.43 -1.52 -8.31
N SER A 288 3.26 -2.56 -9.13
CA SER A 288 2.71 -2.40 -10.49
C SER A 288 1.26 -1.94 -10.51
N LEU A 289 0.44 -2.37 -9.55
CA LEU A 289 -0.93 -1.87 -9.39
C LEU A 289 -0.94 -0.41 -8.94
N HIS A 290 -0.10 -0.05 -8.01
CA HIS A 290 0.05 1.32 -7.52
C HIS A 290 0.54 2.25 -8.65
N MET A 291 1.56 1.85 -9.40
CA MET A 291 2.00 2.57 -10.60
C MET A 291 0.87 2.73 -11.62
N ALA A 292 0.07 1.68 -11.89
CA ALA A 292 -1.05 1.76 -12.82
C ALA A 292 -2.09 2.79 -12.37
N VAL A 293 -2.42 2.84 -11.07
CA VAL A 293 -3.32 3.87 -10.52
C VAL A 293 -2.72 5.26 -10.68
N ASN A 294 -1.50 5.49 -10.23
CA ASN A 294 -0.87 6.80 -10.26
C ASN A 294 -0.62 7.32 -11.68
N LEU A 295 -0.20 6.45 -12.61
CA LEU A 295 -0.05 6.82 -14.02
C LEU A 295 -1.40 7.19 -14.64
N THR A 296 -2.47 6.45 -14.33
CA THR A 296 -3.81 6.77 -14.86
C THR A 296 -4.32 8.10 -14.32
N THR A 297 -4.23 8.33 -13.00
CA THR A 297 -4.81 9.51 -12.35
C THR A 297 -3.94 10.76 -12.52
N SER A 298 -2.63 10.66 -12.27
CA SER A 298 -1.73 11.81 -12.20
C SER A 298 -0.98 12.11 -13.51
N VAL A 299 -0.94 11.16 -14.44
CA VAL A 299 -0.26 11.38 -15.72
C VAL A 299 -1.26 11.46 -16.87
N VAL A 300 -2.07 10.39 -17.08
CA VAL A 300 -3.02 10.35 -18.20
C VAL A 300 -4.13 11.37 -18.01
N SER A 301 -4.81 11.37 -16.86
CA SER A 301 -5.94 12.30 -16.61
C SER A 301 -5.48 13.76 -16.63
N VAL A 302 -4.36 14.08 -15.96
CA VAL A 302 -3.81 15.43 -15.97
C VAL A 302 -3.32 15.83 -17.37
N GLY A 303 -2.70 14.89 -18.12
CA GLY A 303 -2.28 15.14 -19.50
C GLY A 303 -3.45 15.46 -20.44
N ILE A 304 -4.59 14.78 -20.27
CA ILE A 304 -5.83 15.08 -21.01
C ILE A 304 -6.36 16.46 -20.64
N MET A 305 -6.35 16.84 -19.36
CA MET A 305 -6.78 18.16 -18.89
C MET A 305 -5.86 19.28 -19.43
N GLN A 306 -4.53 19.07 -19.40
CA GLN A 306 -3.57 20.02 -19.99
C GLN A 306 -3.77 20.15 -21.50
N TRP A 307 -3.92 19.02 -22.22
CA TRP A 307 -4.20 19.06 -23.67
C TRP A 307 -5.50 19.79 -23.98
N ALA A 308 -6.50 19.71 -23.11
CA ALA A 308 -7.76 20.42 -23.26
C ALA A 308 -7.64 21.93 -22.96
N GLY A 309 -6.50 22.43 -22.46
CA GLY A 309 -6.30 23.83 -22.11
C GLY A 309 -6.94 24.22 -20.78
N PHE A 310 -7.06 23.28 -19.84
CA PHE A 310 -7.71 23.53 -18.55
C PHE A 310 -6.94 24.56 -17.71
N ASP A 311 -5.62 24.61 -17.83
CA ASP A 311 -4.74 25.63 -17.26
C ASP A 311 -5.07 27.04 -17.79
N GLN A 312 -5.35 27.16 -19.08
CA GLN A 312 -5.76 28.44 -19.73
C GLN A 312 -7.16 28.88 -19.28
N ILE A 313 -8.10 27.91 -19.19
CA ILE A 313 -9.46 28.19 -18.70
C ILE A 313 -9.40 28.70 -17.26
N MET A 314 -8.60 28.08 -16.40
CA MET A 314 -8.43 28.52 -15.00
C MET A 314 -7.77 29.89 -14.88
N ALA A 315 -6.83 30.22 -15.78
CA ALA A 315 -6.19 31.54 -15.80
C ALA A 315 -7.13 32.68 -16.30
N MET A 316 -8.16 32.35 -17.07
CA MET A 316 -9.10 33.30 -17.67
C MET A 316 -10.48 33.30 -16.99
N GLN A 317 -10.66 32.62 -15.86
CA GLN A 317 -11.96 32.49 -15.19
C GLN A 317 -12.57 33.85 -14.80
N ASP A 318 -11.72 34.89 -14.61
CA ASP A 318 -12.14 36.24 -14.23
C ASP A 318 -12.30 37.17 -15.46
N ASP A 319 -12.05 36.69 -16.70
CA ASP A 319 -12.23 37.42 -17.96
C ASP A 319 -13.26 36.74 -18.87
N PRO A 320 -14.56 37.07 -18.74
CA PRO A 320 -15.63 36.44 -19.52
C PRO A 320 -15.48 36.61 -21.04
N VAL A 321 -14.89 37.73 -21.49
CA VAL A 321 -14.72 38.00 -22.91
C VAL A 321 -13.64 37.13 -23.54
N ALA A 322 -12.51 36.99 -22.83
CA ALA A 322 -11.46 36.04 -23.22
C ALA A 322 -11.96 34.62 -23.26
N LEU A 323 -12.73 34.20 -22.22
CA LEU A 323 -13.30 32.86 -22.12
C LEU A 323 -14.29 32.58 -23.28
N GLU A 324 -15.17 33.55 -23.64
CA GLU A 324 -16.13 33.40 -24.74
C GLU A 324 -15.40 33.24 -26.09
N SER A 325 -14.34 34.00 -26.34
CA SER A 325 -13.55 33.90 -27.57
C SER A 325 -12.88 32.52 -27.74
N MET A 326 -12.53 31.83 -26.66
CA MET A 326 -11.91 30.51 -26.69
C MET A 326 -12.92 29.35 -26.70
N MET A 327 -14.21 29.61 -26.42
CA MET A 327 -15.21 28.58 -26.19
C MET A 327 -15.35 27.60 -27.37
N MET A 328 -15.32 28.11 -28.61
CA MET A 328 -15.44 27.27 -29.80
C MET A 328 -14.28 26.30 -30.00
N ASP A 329 -13.06 26.70 -29.62
CA ASP A 329 -11.88 25.85 -29.73
C ASP A 329 -11.77 24.82 -28.58
N ILE A 330 -12.31 25.18 -27.42
CA ILE A 330 -12.25 24.39 -26.22
C ILE A 330 -13.36 23.32 -26.13
N LEU A 331 -14.56 23.61 -26.69
CA LEU A 331 -15.72 22.75 -26.59
C LEU A 331 -15.46 21.29 -27.05
N PRO A 332 -14.81 21.02 -28.20
CA PRO A 332 -14.47 19.63 -28.58
C PRO A 332 -13.53 18.94 -27.60
N LYS A 333 -12.60 19.69 -27.02
CA LYS A 333 -11.63 19.18 -26.06
C LYS A 333 -12.31 18.83 -24.72
N ILE A 334 -13.24 19.67 -24.28
CA ILE A 334 -14.07 19.43 -23.10
C ILE A 334 -14.85 18.11 -23.24
N LEU A 335 -15.40 17.81 -24.42
CA LEU A 335 -16.09 16.55 -24.68
C LEU A 335 -15.18 15.33 -24.50
N VAL A 336 -13.89 15.43 -24.87
CA VAL A 336 -12.90 14.38 -24.62
C VAL A 336 -12.64 14.22 -23.13
N VAL A 337 -12.53 15.31 -22.37
CA VAL A 337 -12.37 15.28 -20.91
C VAL A 337 -13.56 14.58 -20.24
N TYR A 338 -14.80 14.95 -20.60
CA TYR A 338 -16.00 14.31 -20.06
C TYR A 338 -16.12 12.84 -20.50
N GLY A 339 -15.73 12.52 -21.74
CA GLY A 339 -15.64 11.13 -22.21
C GLY A 339 -14.67 10.31 -21.38
N TRP A 340 -13.49 10.85 -21.07
CA TRP A 340 -12.51 10.22 -20.19
C TRP A 340 -13.05 10.02 -18.77
N ILE A 341 -13.68 11.05 -18.19
CA ILE A 341 -14.31 10.93 -16.87
C ILE A 341 -15.39 9.83 -16.90
N GLY A 342 -16.20 9.78 -17.95
CA GLY A 342 -17.20 8.72 -18.14
C GLY A 342 -16.58 7.31 -18.16
N ILE A 343 -15.47 7.13 -18.85
CA ILE A 343 -14.70 5.87 -18.85
C ILE A 343 -14.25 5.51 -17.43
N LEU A 344 -13.64 6.48 -16.70
CA LEU A 344 -13.22 6.25 -15.33
C LEU A 344 -14.38 5.88 -14.39
N CYS A 345 -15.53 6.54 -14.55
CA CYS A 345 -16.75 6.21 -13.79
C CYS A 345 -17.27 4.79 -14.10
N CYS A 346 -17.26 4.38 -15.36
CA CYS A 346 -17.63 3.01 -15.74
C CYS A 346 -16.68 1.97 -15.16
N LEU A 347 -15.35 2.23 -15.19
CA LEU A 347 -14.35 1.35 -14.59
C LEU A 347 -14.51 1.31 -13.07
N ALA A 348 -14.79 2.44 -12.43
CA ALA A 348 -15.03 2.50 -10.99
C ALA A 348 -16.28 1.69 -10.60
N LEU A 349 -17.38 1.83 -11.32
CA LEU A 349 -18.60 1.06 -11.09
C LEU A 349 -18.36 -0.45 -11.26
N ALA A 350 -17.68 -0.84 -12.34
CA ALA A 350 -17.30 -2.24 -12.58
C ALA A 350 -16.41 -2.77 -11.42
N GLY A 351 -15.47 -1.97 -10.95
CA GLY A 351 -14.62 -2.30 -9.81
C GLY A 351 -15.39 -2.51 -8.51
N VAL A 352 -16.34 -1.63 -8.20
CA VAL A 352 -17.23 -1.77 -7.04
C VAL A 352 -18.05 -3.06 -7.12
N ILE A 353 -18.64 -3.35 -8.27
CA ILE A 353 -19.40 -4.58 -8.49
C ILE A 353 -18.51 -5.81 -8.26
N LEU A 354 -17.29 -5.80 -8.81
CA LEU A 354 -16.32 -6.89 -8.61
C LEU A 354 -15.94 -7.09 -7.13
N ILE A 355 -15.79 -6.02 -6.37
CA ILE A 355 -15.51 -6.07 -4.93
C ILE A 355 -16.70 -6.71 -4.21
N ILE A 356 -17.92 -6.21 -4.44
CA ILE A 356 -19.16 -6.72 -3.82
C ILE A 356 -19.34 -8.21 -4.13
N VAL A 357 -19.23 -8.61 -5.41
CA VAL A 357 -19.34 -10.02 -5.83
C VAL A 357 -18.25 -10.88 -5.18
N SER A 358 -17.01 -10.36 -5.07
CA SER A 358 -15.91 -11.10 -4.45
C SER A 358 -16.10 -11.28 -2.95
N LEU A 359 -16.66 -10.28 -2.27
CA LEU A 359 -17.05 -10.38 -0.85
C LEU A 359 -18.20 -11.35 -0.66
N ALA A 360 -19.26 -11.24 -1.46
CA ALA A 360 -20.43 -12.13 -1.40
C ALA A 360 -20.03 -13.61 -1.65
N LYS A 361 -19.13 -13.85 -2.61
CA LYS A 361 -18.59 -15.19 -2.92
C LYS A 361 -17.46 -15.62 -1.98
N LYS A 362 -17.16 -14.86 -0.92
CA LYS A 362 -16.10 -15.13 0.07
C LYS A 362 -14.72 -15.43 -0.57
N LYS A 363 -14.41 -14.74 -1.68
CA LYS A 363 -13.13 -14.90 -2.38
C LYS A 363 -11.95 -14.30 -1.63
N PHE A 364 -12.19 -13.30 -0.78
CA PHE A 364 -11.20 -12.80 0.15
C PHE A 364 -11.18 -13.67 1.40
N TYR A 365 -10.08 -14.36 1.62
CA TYR A 365 -9.88 -15.16 2.81
C TYR A 365 -8.67 -14.66 3.59
N LEU A 366 -8.74 -14.76 4.91
CA LEU A 366 -7.66 -14.44 5.82
C LEU A 366 -7.37 -15.67 6.66
N VAL A 367 -6.09 -15.97 6.83
CA VAL A 367 -5.68 -17.01 7.78
C VAL A 367 -5.93 -16.46 9.18
N LYS A 368 -6.75 -17.19 9.94
CA LYS A 368 -7.06 -16.81 11.32
C LYS A 368 -5.81 -17.00 12.18
N PRO A 369 -5.40 -16.00 12.95
CA PRO A 369 -4.35 -16.18 13.92
C PRO A 369 -4.80 -17.16 15.00
N PRO A 370 -3.86 -17.81 15.71
CA PRO A 370 -4.19 -18.63 16.88
C PRO A 370 -5.10 -17.87 17.85
N LYS A 371 -6.05 -18.59 18.51
CA LYS A 371 -7.09 -17.95 19.37
C LYS A 371 -6.53 -16.98 20.42
N HIS A 372 -5.36 -17.29 20.97
CA HIS A 372 -4.70 -16.44 21.97
C HIS A 372 -4.09 -15.14 21.39
N VAL A 373 -3.82 -15.09 20.08
CA VAL A 373 -3.36 -13.88 19.37
C VAL A 373 -4.54 -13.02 18.91
N ALA A 374 -5.68 -13.65 18.59
CA ALA A 374 -6.86 -12.96 18.06
C ALA A 374 -7.47 -11.95 19.03
N LYS A 375 -7.43 -12.24 20.36
CA LYS A 375 -7.96 -11.31 21.37
C LYS A 375 -7.02 -10.14 21.59
N GLY A 376 -7.44 -8.92 21.17
CA GLY A 376 -6.70 -7.67 21.42
C GLY A 376 -5.63 -7.33 20.40
N GLY A 377 -5.64 -7.98 19.22
CA GLY A 377 -4.67 -7.68 18.15
C GLY A 377 -4.74 -6.23 17.66
N LEU A 378 -5.94 -5.71 17.37
CA LEU A 378 -6.12 -4.31 16.98
C LEU A 378 -5.72 -3.37 18.12
N THR A 379 -6.09 -3.68 19.37
CA THR A 379 -5.70 -2.87 20.54
C THR A 379 -4.18 -2.79 20.67
N ALA A 380 -3.46 -3.90 20.48
CA ALA A 380 -2.00 -3.90 20.57
C ALA A 380 -1.34 -3.11 19.42
N ALA A 381 -1.93 -3.12 18.23
CA ALA A 381 -1.45 -2.37 17.08
C ALA A 381 -1.75 -0.87 17.19
N TRP A 382 -2.90 -0.47 17.76
CA TRP A 382 -3.36 0.90 17.73
C TRP A 382 -3.22 1.64 19.07
N ILE A 383 -3.08 0.94 20.19
CA ILE A 383 -2.90 1.55 21.52
C ILE A 383 -1.47 1.31 22.00
N ASN A 384 -0.55 2.09 21.46
CA ASN A 384 0.86 2.13 21.84
C ASN A 384 1.45 3.54 21.60
N TRP A 385 2.61 3.82 22.17
CA TRP A 385 3.24 5.13 22.09
C TRP A 385 3.64 5.54 20.67
N GLY A 386 4.06 4.60 19.81
CA GLY A 386 4.40 4.88 18.43
C GLY A 386 3.19 5.33 17.63
N MET A 387 2.04 4.63 17.79
CA MET A 387 0.78 5.00 17.14
C MET A 387 0.24 6.34 17.68
N LEU A 388 0.34 6.57 18.99
CA LEU A 388 -0.07 7.86 19.56
C LEU A 388 0.67 9.03 18.91
N LEU A 389 2.00 8.94 18.82
CA LEU A 389 2.81 9.98 18.19
C LEU A 389 2.57 10.07 16.67
N PHE A 390 2.38 8.93 16.01
CA PHE A 390 1.98 8.90 14.60
C PHE A 390 0.66 9.64 14.39
N MET A 391 -0.35 9.38 15.22
CA MET A 391 -1.65 10.05 15.12
C MET A 391 -1.55 11.55 15.41
N LEU A 392 -0.72 11.98 16.37
CA LEU A 392 -0.47 13.39 16.62
C LEU A 392 0.18 14.08 15.40
N TYR A 393 1.14 13.42 14.77
CA TYR A 393 1.75 13.90 13.53
C TYR A 393 0.71 14.01 12.39
N ILE A 394 -0.14 12.98 12.22
CA ILE A 394 -1.19 12.98 11.20
C ILE A 394 -2.23 14.08 11.47
N ILE A 395 -2.67 14.25 12.73
CA ILE A 395 -3.59 15.34 13.09
C ILE A 395 -2.95 16.70 12.74
N PHE A 396 -1.67 16.89 13.05
CA PHE A 396 -0.95 18.11 12.65
C PHE A 396 -1.00 18.32 11.14
N LEU A 397 -0.72 17.31 10.31
CA LEU A 397 -0.80 17.41 8.85
C LEU A 397 -2.21 17.76 8.37
N PHE A 398 -3.24 17.11 8.91
CA PHE A 398 -4.62 17.41 8.51
C PHE A 398 -5.05 18.82 8.94
N VAL A 399 -4.68 19.28 10.13
CA VAL A 399 -5.00 20.62 10.61
C VAL A 399 -4.25 21.69 9.81
N SER A 400 -2.98 21.46 9.48
CA SER A 400 -2.18 22.42 8.71
C SER A 400 -2.76 22.74 7.34
N ASN A 401 -3.56 21.84 6.77
CA ASN A 401 -4.26 22.09 5.51
C ASN A 401 -5.36 23.16 5.58
N TYR A 402 -5.90 23.41 6.77
CA TYR A 402 -7.04 24.34 6.98
C TYR A 402 -6.68 25.55 7.84
N VAL A 403 -5.47 25.58 8.38
CA VAL A 403 -4.99 26.71 9.19
C VAL A 403 -3.84 27.38 8.45
N ASN A 404 -4.06 28.60 7.99
CA ASN A 404 -2.98 29.43 7.47
C ASN A 404 -2.05 29.80 8.64
N PHE A 405 -0.98 29.08 8.83
CA PHE A 405 0.10 29.53 9.67
C PHE A 405 0.83 30.65 8.89
N ASN A 406 0.46 31.89 9.15
CA ASN A 406 1.27 33.04 8.75
C ASN A 406 2.57 33.03 9.57
N LEU A 407 3.55 32.18 9.17
CA LEU A 407 4.91 32.16 9.67
C LEU A 407 5.81 33.00 8.79
#